data_2bfa70130dee82d80315852d2c447e11
#
_entry.id   2bfa70130dee82d80315852d2c447e11
#
_cell.length_a   1.000
_cell.length_b   1.000
_cell.length_c   1.000
_cell.angle_alpha   90.00
_cell.angle_beta   90.00
_cell.angle_gamma   90.00
#
_symmetry.space_group_name_H-M   'P 1'
#
loop_
_entity.id
_entity.type
_entity.pdbx_description
1 polymer ?
#
loop_
_entity_poly.entity_id
_entity_poly.type
_entity_poly.pdbx_seq_one_letter_code
_entity_poly.pdbx_strand_id
1 'polypeptide(L)'
;MLLLDDVGPEVFRRVSDGTHVRIDGERLVRVDKSGGRHEMEVLAEGTRLTAEDIAARMEDARGGLATQLESFTHNTTEFLRREQDLLLHGQGVPALKTRVEGRPVVVVVRGYDYREDLRKLRRFIREQRPVLIGVDAGADALQMAGHRADVVVVGEHGLGQGTQATEQGQIVTDKALRHSREVVLHTDRGGRALGSDRLERLGVRAQQLAASGTTEDVALLLADAAGASLIITVGTHATLDEFLDRQRAGLASTFLTRLRVGPKLVDAKGVPQLYAGRVRLWHLALVLLAGLVALGVAIAATPVGAEWWDGLQGAFSDLIDWIQGLFS
;
A
#
# COMPACT_ATOMS: atom_id res chain seq x y z
N MET A 1 -37.24 -13.26 -5.44
CA MET A 1 -35.89 -13.27 -4.85
C MET A 1 -36.02 -13.34 -3.35
N LEU A 2 -35.17 -14.05 -2.63
CA LEU A 2 -35.13 -14.04 -1.17
C LEU A 2 -33.98 -13.13 -0.73
N LEU A 3 -34.29 -12.09 0.01
CA LEU A 3 -33.30 -11.25 0.67
C LEU A 3 -33.09 -11.82 2.07
N LEU A 4 -31.90 -12.24 2.41
CA LEU A 4 -31.58 -12.77 3.73
C LEU A 4 -31.33 -11.60 4.68
N ASP A 5 -32.04 -11.58 5.80
CA ASP A 5 -31.88 -10.60 6.84
C ASP A 5 -30.78 -11.07 7.79
N ASP A 6 -29.87 -10.17 8.16
CA ASP A 6 -28.80 -10.35 9.15
C ASP A 6 -28.00 -11.67 9.04
N VAL A 7 -27.37 -11.88 7.89
CA VAL A 7 -26.52 -13.05 7.67
C VAL A 7 -25.17 -12.82 8.35
N GLY A 8 -25.09 -13.16 9.63
CA GLY A 8 -23.85 -13.11 10.39
C GLY A 8 -22.78 -14.08 9.87
N PRO A 9 -21.50 -13.88 10.24
CA PRO A 9 -20.38 -14.74 9.80
C PRO A 9 -20.56 -16.22 10.18
N GLU A 10 -21.46 -16.52 11.09
CA GLU A 10 -21.80 -17.89 11.51
C GLU A 10 -22.53 -18.69 10.43
N VAL A 11 -23.38 -18.04 9.63
CA VAL A 11 -24.10 -18.69 8.52
C VAL A 11 -23.11 -19.13 7.45
N PHE A 12 -22.12 -18.27 7.12
CA PHE A 12 -21.06 -18.61 6.16
C PHE A 12 -20.15 -19.75 6.65
N ARG A 13 -19.97 -19.95 7.95
CA ARG A 13 -19.22 -21.09 8.50
C ARG A 13 -19.96 -22.42 8.37
N ARG A 14 -21.31 -22.38 8.32
CA ARG A 14 -22.16 -23.57 8.18
C ARG A 14 -22.37 -24.00 6.74
N VAL A 15 -22.07 -23.12 5.79
CA VAL A 15 -22.19 -23.36 4.34
C VAL A 15 -20.79 -23.55 3.78
N SER A 16 -20.44 -24.77 3.37
CA SER A 16 -19.22 -25.09 2.64
C SER A 16 -19.53 -25.33 1.16
N ASP A 17 -18.49 -25.33 0.32
CA ASP A 17 -18.66 -25.65 -1.09
C ASP A 17 -19.28 -27.05 -1.26
N GLY A 18 -20.33 -27.14 -2.08
CA GLY A 18 -21.11 -28.37 -2.25
C GLY A 18 -22.26 -28.56 -1.24
N THR A 19 -22.50 -27.63 -0.31
CA THR A 19 -23.67 -27.68 0.58
C THR A 19 -24.96 -27.46 -0.23
N HIS A 20 -25.90 -28.42 -0.16
CA HIS A 20 -27.21 -28.27 -0.77
C HIS A 20 -28.11 -27.44 0.13
N VAL A 21 -28.60 -26.32 -0.39
CA VAL A 21 -29.53 -25.43 0.28
C VAL A 21 -30.83 -25.34 -0.49
N ARG A 22 -31.94 -25.17 0.21
CA ARG A 22 -33.26 -24.96 -0.35
C ARG A 22 -33.88 -23.70 0.27
N ILE A 23 -34.64 -22.98 -0.53
CA ILE A 23 -35.48 -21.89 -0.06
C ILE A 23 -36.85 -22.48 0.26
N ASP A 24 -37.27 -22.39 1.52
CA ASP A 24 -38.58 -22.83 2.01
C ASP A 24 -39.33 -21.65 2.63
N GLY A 25 -40.22 -21.06 1.82
CA GLY A 25 -40.89 -19.80 2.19
C GLY A 25 -39.90 -18.63 2.33
N GLU A 26 -39.74 -18.15 3.54
CA GLU A 26 -38.81 -17.05 3.94
C GLU A 26 -37.55 -17.57 4.63
N ARG A 27 -37.27 -18.87 4.53
CA ARG A 27 -36.14 -19.51 5.18
C ARG A 27 -35.20 -20.16 4.19
N LEU A 28 -33.90 -19.99 4.42
CA LEU A 28 -32.86 -20.76 3.78
C LEU A 28 -32.57 -21.99 4.65
N VAL A 29 -32.83 -23.19 4.11
CA VAL A 29 -32.65 -24.44 4.84
C VAL A 29 -31.59 -25.31 4.20
N ARG A 30 -30.83 -26.03 5.02
CA ARG A 30 -29.87 -27.05 4.57
C ARG A 30 -30.63 -28.32 4.22
N VAL A 31 -30.30 -28.92 3.07
CA VAL A 31 -30.87 -30.20 2.64
C VAL A 31 -29.78 -31.26 2.70
N ASP A 32 -29.99 -32.30 3.53
CA ASP A 32 -29.06 -33.42 3.58
C ASP A 32 -29.45 -34.50 2.56
N LYS A 33 -28.47 -35.15 1.92
CA LYS A 33 -28.71 -36.14 0.83
C LYS A 33 -29.21 -37.48 1.32
N SER A 34 -29.24 -37.75 2.61
CA SER A 34 -29.66 -39.02 3.18
C SER A 34 -31.19 -39.07 3.36
N GLY A 35 -31.87 -39.83 2.52
CA GLY A 35 -33.33 -39.95 2.30
C GLY A 35 -34.25 -40.29 3.49
N GLY A 36 -34.09 -39.77 4.67
CA GLY A 36 -35.00 -39.91 5.84
C GLY A 36 -35.68 -38.59 6.20
N ARG A 37 -36.78 -38.63 6.95
CA ARG A 37 -37.51 -37.47 7.44
C ARG A 37 -36.54 -36.51 8.16
N HIS A 38 -36.25 -35.36 7.56
CA HIS A 38 -35.15 -34.50 7.94
C HIS A 38 -35.60 -33.39 8.89
N GLU A 39 -34.84 -33.19 9.93
CA GLU A 39 -34.69 -31.89 10.55
C GLU A 39 -34.05 -30.97 9.51
N MET A 40 -34.84 -30.09 8.91
CA MET A 40 -34.34 -29.03 8.03
C MET A 40 -33.67 -28.01 8.93
N GLU A 41 -32.34 -27.99 8.89
CA GLU A 41 -31.58 -26.97 9.63
C GLU A 41 -31.81 -25.62 8.96
N VAL A 42 -32.44 -24.67 9.67
CA VAL A 42 -32.61 -23.30 9.19
C VAL A 42 -31.27 -22.60 9.28
N LEU A 43 -30.74 -22.19 8.16
CA LEU A 43 -29.45 -21.48 8.06
C LEU A 43 -29.64 -19.97 8.24
N ALA A 44 -30.69 -19.42 7.64
CA ALA A 44 -31.03 -18.01 7.72
C ALA A 44 -32.51 -17.78 7.45
N GLU A 45 -33.05 -16.71 7.99
CA GLU A 45 -34.38 -16.19 7.66
C GLU A 45 -34.21 -15.00 6.71
N GLY A 46 -35.23 -14.72 5.91
CA GLY A 46 -35.17 -13.61 4.97
C GLY A 46 -36.55 -13.22 4.46
N THR A 47 -36.62 -12.10 3.80
CA THR A 47 -37.84 -11.55 3.22
C THR A 47 -37.96 -11.91 1.75
N ARG A 48 -39.09 -12.46 1.34
CA ARG A 48 -39.38 -12.75 -0.07
C ARG A 48 -39.74 -11.46 -0.81
N LEU A 49 -38.89 -11.06 -1.73
CA LEU A 49 -39.16 -9.87 -2.55
C LEU A 49 -39.94 -10.25 -3.79
N THR A 50 -41.05 -9.52 -4.04
CA THR A 50 -41.80 -9.55 -5.31
C THR A 50 -41.08 -8.69 -6.36
N ALA A 51 -41.53 -8.74 -7.59
CA ALA A 51 -41.02 -7.85 -8.65
C ALA A 51 -41.35 -6.37 -8.35
N GLU A 52 -42.47 -6.11 -7.70
CA GLU A 52 -42.92 -4.79 -7.31
C GLU A 52 -42.03 -4.23 -6.18
N ASP A 53 -41.70 -5.06 -5.16
CA ASP A 53 -40.79 -4.68 -4.08
C ASP A 53 -39.38 -4.35 -4.60
N ILE A 54 -38.91 -5.14 -5.58
CA ILE A 54 -37.63 -4.90 -6.24
C ILE A 54 -37.67 -3.58 -7.00
N ALA A 55 -38.73 -3.31 -7.76
CA ALA A 55 -38.88 -2.06 -8.53
C ALA A 55 -38.95 -0.84 -7.58
N ALA A 56 -39.71 -0.93 -6.49
CA ALA A 56 -39.79 0.14 -5.48
C ALA A 56 -38.41 0.41 -4.83
N ARG A 57 -37.70 -0.66 -4.39
CA ARG A 57 -36.34 -0.51 -3.82
C ARG A 57 -35.32 0.03 -4.81
N MET A 58 -35.45 -0.31 -6.10
CA MET A 58 -34.61 0.25 -7.14
C MET A 58 -34.86 1.75 -7.34
N GLU A 59 -36.12 2.19 -7.27
CA GLU A 59 -36.46 3.63 -7.37
C GLU A 59 -35.97 4.41 -6.15
N ASP A 60 -36.14 3.87 -4.95
CA ASP A 60 -35.58 4.44 -3.73
C ASP A 60 -34.05 4.53 -3.79
N ALA A 61 -33.39 3.48 -4.32
CA ALA A 61 -31.94 3.47 -4.50
C ALA A 61 -31.49 4.53 -5.53
N ARG A 62 -32.23 4.71 -6.62
CA ARG A 62 -31.96 5.78 -7.60
C ARG A 62 -32.10 7.17 -7.01
N GLY A 63 -33.18 7.39 -6.24
CA GLY A 63 -33.37 8.66 -5.53
C GLY A 63 -32.25 8.92 -4.50
N GLY A 64 -31.86 7.89 -3.78
CA GLY A 64 -30.72 7.97 -2.85
C GLY A 64 -29.40 8.27 -3.55
N LEU A 65 -29.15 7.66 -4.72
CA LEU A 65 -27.96 7.91 -5.52
C LEU A 65 -27.90 9.36 -6.04
N ALA A 66 -29.02 9.92 -6.50
CA ALA A 66 -29.09 11.30 -6.96
C ALA A 66 -28.71 12.28 -5.83
N THR A 67 -29.29 12.10 -4.63
CA THR A 67 -28.96 12.91 -3.46
C THR A 67 -27.48 12.77 -3.06
N GLN A 68 -26.94 11.56 -3.17
CA GLN A 68 -25.53 11.31 -2.86
C GLN A 68 -24.59 11.97 -3.86
N LEU A 69 -24.93 11.96 -5.15
CA LEU A 69 -24.17 12.66 -6.19
C LEU A 69 -24.22 14.19 -6.01
N GLU A 70 -25.36 14.73 -5.63
CA GLU A 70 -25.48 16.16 -5.33
C GLU A 70 -24.62 16.56 -4.13
N SER A 71 -24.69 15.80 -3.04
CA SER A 71 -23.83 15.96 -1.86
C SER A 71 -22.34 15.83 -2.20
N PHE A 72 -21.98 14.83 -3.00
CA PHE A 72 -20.61 14.65 -3.48
C PHE A 72 -20.13 15.84 -4.31
N THR A 73 -20.96 16.35 -5.22
CA THR A 73 -20.62 17.50 -6.06
C THR A 73 -20.41 18.75 -5.22
N HIS A 74 -21.30 18.99 -4.27
CA HIS A 74 -21.17 20.11 -3.33
C HIS A 74 -19.88 20.01 -2.51
N ASN A 75 -19.64 18.87 -1.88
CA ASN A 75 -18.45 18.62 -1.06
C ASN A 75 -17.16 18.72 -1.88
N THR A 76 -17.17 18.25 -3.13
CA THR A 76 -16.01 18.33 -4.04
C THR A 76 -15.69 19.77 -4.40
N THR A 77 -16.71 20.57 -4.69
CA THR A 77 -16.54 22.00 -4.99
C THR A 77 -16.02 22.76 -3.77
N GLU A 78 -16.57 22.48 -2.60
CA GLU A 78 -16.15 23.10 -1.35
C GLU A 78 -14.70 22.72 -0.99
N PHE A 79 -14.34 21.43 -1.12
CA PHE A 79 -12.98 20.98 -0.88
C PHE A 79 -11.99 21.62 -1.87
N LEU A 80 -12.32 21.66 -3.16
CA LEU A 80 -11.48 22.33 -4.16
C LEU A 80 -11.27 23.81 -3.83
N ARG A 81 -12.31 24.51 -3.39
CA ARG A 81 -12.21 25.93 -3.02
C ARG A 81 -11.31 26.14 -1.79
N ARG A 82 -11.40 25.26 -0.79
CA ARG A 82 -10.59 25.34 0.43
C ARG A 82 -9.13 24.97 0.20
N GLU A 83 -8.89 23.97 -0.64
CA GLU A 83 -7.57 23.37 -0.82
C GLU A 83 -6.93 23.68 -2.17
N GLN A 84 -7.41 24.69 -2.90
CA GLN A 84 -6.91 25.05 -4.23
C GLN A 84 -5.40 25.29 -4.26
N ASP A 85 -4.83 25.93 -3.26
CA ASP A 85 -3.40 26.24 -3.19
C ASP A 85 -2.57 24.98 -3.01
N LEU A 86 -3.02 24.06 -2.17
CA LEU A 86 -2.35 22.76 -1.97
C LEU A 86 -2.54 21.86 -3.20
N LEU A 87 -3.77 21.73 -3.70
CA LEU A 87 -4.10 20.84 -4.82
C LEU A 87 -3.47 21.29 -6.14
N LEU A 88 -3.54 22.59 -6.46
CA LEU A 88 -3.08 23.09 -7.76
C LEU A 88 -1.61 23.48 -7.76
N HIS A 89 -1.12 24.02 -6.67
CA HIS A 89 0.21 24.62 -6.58
C HIS A 89 1.15 23.93 -5.61
N GLY A 90 0.67 22.97 -4.80
CA GLY A 90 1.48 22.30 -3.76
C GLY A 90 1.93 23.26 -2.65
N GLN A 91 1.20 24.38 -2.45
CA GLN A 91 1.56 25.38 -1.44
C GLN A 91 1.08 24.96 -0.05
N GLY A 92 1.74 25.49 0.97
CA GLY A 92 1.43 25.18 2.37
C GLY A 92 2.06 23.89 2.89
N VAL A 93 2.82 23.20 2.07
CA VAL A 93 3.54 21.97 2.46
C VAL A 93 4.83 22.34 3.22
N PRO A 94 5.10 21.73 4.37
CA PRO A 94 6.34 21.96 5.11
C PRO A 94 7.56 21.44 4.35
N ALA A 95 8.68 22.14 4.47
CA ALA A 95 9.94 21.67 3.90
C ALA A 95 10.43 20.43 4.64
N LEU A 96 10.45 19.28 3.96
CA LEU A 96 10.93 18.04 4.51
C LEU A 96 12.47 18.03 4.59
N LYS A 97 13.02 17.46 5.65
CA LYS A 97 14.46 17.15 5.76
C LYS A 97 14.84 15.99 4.85
N THR A 98 13.90 15.07 4.64
CA THR A 98 14.02 13.92 3.74
C THR A 98 13.97 14.40 2.30
N ARG A 99 15.02 14.13 1.53
CA ARG A 99 15.01 14.44 0.08
C ARG A 99 14.06 13.51 -0.66
N VAL A 100 12.96 14.05 -1.15
CA VAL A 100 11.92 13.32 -1.91
C VAL A 100 12.05 13.55 -3.40
N GLU A 101 12.50 14.73 -3.82
CA GLU A 101 12.56 15.15 -5.20
C GLU A 101 13.23 14.11 -6.13
N GLY A 102 12.54 13.75 -7.20
CA GLY A 102 13.00 12.79 -8.20
C GLY A 102 13.04 11.32 -7.73
N ARG A 103 12.63 11.04 -6.50
CA ARG A 103 12.66 9.69 -5.93
C ARG A 103 11.28 9.04 -5.91
N PRO A 104 11.19 7.72 -6.04
CA PRO A 104 9.96 7.00 -5.75
C PRO A 104 9.62 7.09 -4.24
N VAL A 105 8.34 7.17 -3.97
CA VAL A 105 7.78 7.22 -2.60
C VAL A 105 6.84 6.02 -2.42
N VAL A 106 6.87 5.40 -1.26
CA VAL A 106 5.88 4.39 -0.84
C VAL A 106 5.11 4.94 0.34
N VAL A 107 3.81 5.17 0.14
CA VAL A 107 2.89 5.62 1.18
C VAL A 107 2.16 4.41 1.74
N VAL A 108 2.31 4.18 3.04
CA VAL A 108 1.76 3.00 3.72
C VAL A 108 0.67 3.41 4.69
N VAL A 109 -0.52 2.88 4.45
CA VAL A 109 -1.66 2.95 5.36
C VAL A 109 -1.92 1.55 5.91
N ARG A 110 -2.36 1.44 7.16
CA ARG A 110 -2.71 0.15 7.76
C ARG A 110 -4.16 -0.23 7.42
N GLY A 111 -4.45 -0.33 6.12
CA GLY A 111 -5.75 -0.79 5.62
C GLY A 111 -5.76 -2.28 5.33
N TYR A 112 -6.73 -2.70 4.51
CA TYR A 112 -6.87 -4.10 4.11
C TYR A 112 -5.65 -4.56 3.28
N ASP A 113 -5.22 -5.81 3.43
CA ASP A 113 -4.11 -6.45 2.68
C ASP A 113 -2.71 -5.79 2.79
N TYR A 114 -2.52 -4.72 3.59
CA TYR A 114 -1.24 -4.00 3.68
C TYR A 114 -0.01 -4.90 3.91
N ARG A 115 -0.18 -6.00 4.65
CA ARG A 115 0.91 -6.94 4.95
C ARG A 115 1.37 -7.69 3.70
N GLU A 116 0.41 -8.11 2.89
CA GLU A 116 0.69 -8.81 1.64
C GLU A 116 1.33 -7.87 0.63
N ASP A 117 0.81 -6.67 0.51
CA ASP A 117 1.33 -5.62 -0.38
C ASP A 117 2.78 -5.26 -0.01
N LEU A 118 3.07 -5.01 1.28
CA LEU A 118 4.44 -4.76 1.73
C LEU A 118 5.39 -5.94 1.45
N ARG A 119 4.91 -7.17 1.62
CA ARG A 119 5.69 -8.36 1.30
C ARG A 119 6.05 -8.42 -0.18
N LYS A 120 5.09 -8.13 -1.06
CA LYS A 120 5.28 -8.08 -2.51
C LYS A 120 6.23 -6.95 -2.93
N LEU A 121 6.18 -5.81 -2.24
CA LEU A 121 7.07 -4.68 -2.49
C LEU A 121 8.49 -4.84 -1.94
N ARG A 122 8.78 -5.85 -1.13
CA ARG A 122 10.07 -6.01 -0.44
C ARG A 122 11.27 -5.93 -1.38
N ARG A 123 11.16 -6.49 -2.59
CA ARG A 123 12.22 -6.42 -3.60
C ARG A 123 12.39 -5.01 -4.13
N PHE A 124 11.29 -4.34 -4.49
CA PHE A 124 11.29 -2.96 -4.95
C PHE A 124 11.92 -2.03 -3.91
N ILE A 125 11.47 -2.11 -2.65
CA ILE A 125 12.00 -1.27 -1.55
C ILE A 125 13.50 -1.44 -1.40
N ARG A 126 14.00 -2.67 -1.45
CA ARG A 126 15.43 -2.96 -1.31
C ARG A 126 16.27 -2.43 -2.48
N GLU A 127 15.77 -2.56 -3.72
CA GLU A 127 16.52 -2.21 -4.92
C GLU A 127 16.40 -0.73 -5.28
N GLN A 128 15.24 -0.14 -5.13
CA GLN A 128 14.99 1.27 -5.48
C GLN A 128 15.22 2.24 -4.33
N ARG A 129 15.22 1.74 -3.08
CA ARG A 129 15.35 2.55 -1.88
C ARG A 129 14.42 3.78 -1.88
N PRO A 130 13.10 3.57 -2.08
CA PRO A 130 12.15 4.67 -2.10
C PRO A 130 12.14 5.41 -0.77
N VAL A 131 11.55 6.60 -0.75
CA VAL A 131 11.18 7.25 0.50
C VAL A 131 9.96 6.53 1.07
N LEU A 132 10.00 6.19 2.36
CA LEU A 132 8.94 5.47 3.05
C LEU A 132 8.15 6.44 3.91
N ILE A 133 6.90 6.66 3.56
CA ILE A 133 5.95 7.48 4.32
C ILE A 133 4.96 6.55 5.01
N GLY A 134 4.90 6.59 6.34
CA GLY A 134 3.88 5.90 7.11
C GLY A 134 2.75 6.86 7.48
N VAL A 135 1.52 6.49 7.20
CA VAL A 135 0.33 7.26 7.61
C VAL A 135 -0.25 6.62 8.85
N ASP A 136 -0.32 7.38 9.93
CA ASP A 136 -0.80 6.90 11.24
C ASP A 136 -0.15 5.54 11.61
N ALA A 137 -0.93 4.51 11.90
CA ALA A 137 -0.42 3.16 12.18
C ALA A 137 0.30 2.47 10.98
N GLY A 138 0.30 3.08 9.80
CA GLY A 138 1.14 2.66 8.67
C GLY A 138 2.64 2.73 8.99
N ALA A 139 3.03 3.61 9.91
CA ALA A 139 4.41 3.68 10.43
C ALA A 139 4.77 2.40 11.21
N ASP A 140 3.85 1.86 11.99
CA ASP A 140 4.01 0.57 12.67
C ASP A 140 4.07 -0.59 11.69
N ALA A 141 3.27 -0.54 10.63
CA ALA A 141 3.28 -1.55 9.57
C ALA A 141 4.66 -1.62 8.88
N LEU A 142 5.27 -0.47 8.58
CA LEU A 142 6.65 -0.39 8.08
C LEU A 142 7.65 -1.00 9.06
N GLN A 143 7.54 -0.66 10.35
CA GLN A 143 8.44 -1.19 11.38
C GLN A 143 8.31 -2.71 11.53
N MET A 144 7.08 -3.24 11.49
CA MET A 144 6.83 -4.69 11.52
C MET A 144 7.39 -5.40 10.29
N ALA A 145 7.44 -4.72 9.13
CA ALA A 145 8.08 -5.23 7.92
C ALA A 145 9.61 -5.08 7.90
N GLY A 146 10.22 -4.58 8.97
CA GLY A 146 11.68 -4.38 9.11
C GLY A 146 12.19 -3.10 8.45
N HIS A 147 11.32 -2.12 8.21
CA HIS A 147 11.66 -0.84 7.62
C HIS A 147 11.46 0.31 8.61
N ARG A 148 12.27 1.34 8.46
CA ARG A 148 12.10 2.60 9.19
C ARG A 148 11.36 3.59 8.30
N ALA A 149 10.32 4.24 8.83
CA ALA A 149 9.68 5.34 8.12
C ALA A 149 10.65 6.53 8.00
N ASP A 150 10.78 7.08 6.81
CA ASP A 150 11.49 8.34 6.59
C ASP A 150 10.63 9.51 7.05
N VAL A 151 9.33 9.46 6.73
CA VAL A 151 8.34 10.45 7.17
C VAL A 151 7.15 9.72 7.79
N VAL A 152 6.65 10.22 8.90
CA VAL A 152 5.34 9.80 9.44
C VAL A 152 4.40 10.97 9.32
N VAL A 153 3.30 10.78 8.58
CA VAL A 153 2.19 11.72 8.54
C VAL A 153 1.14 11.21 9.51
N VAL A 154 0.85 11.99 10.54
CA VAL A 154 -0.06 11.57 11.60
C VAL A 154 -1.16 12.59 11.81
N GLY A 155 -2.41 12.10 11.82
CA GLY A 155 -3.59 12.89 12.13
C GLY A 155 -4.06 12.71 13.56
N GLU A 156 -5.15 13.38 13.91
CA GLU A 156 -5.75 13.32 15.25
C GLU A 156 -6.12 11.88 15.64
N HIS A 157 -6.68 11.11 14.72
CA HIS A 157 -7.05 9.72 14.95
C HIS A 157 -5.84 8.84 15.21
N GLY A 158 -4.78 9.01 14.42
CA GLY A 158 -3.52 8.31 14.62
C GLY A 158 -2.83 8.63 15.94
N LEU A 159 -3.10 9.80 16.52
CA LEU A 159 -2.61 10.18 17.85
C LEU A 159 -3.54 9.75 19.00
N GLY A 160 -4.66 9.08 18.69
CA GLY A 160 -5.63 8.65 19.70
C GLY A 160 -6.50 9.78 20.25
N GLN A 161 -6.71 10.83 19.47
CA GLN A 161 -7.57 11.95 19.77
C GLN A 161 -8.83 11.87 18.89
N GLY A 162 -9.96 12.44 19.36
CA GLY A 162 -11.23 12.47 18.64
C GLY A 162 -12.18 11.34 19.02
N THR A 163 -13.43 11.49 18.59
CA THR A 163 -14.56 10.59 18.96
C THR A 163 -14.51 9.21 18.30
N GLN A 164 -13.70 9.03 17.26
CA GLN A 164 -13.54 7.77 16.53
C GLN A 164 -12.21 7.04 16.85
N ALA A 165 -11.46 7.51 17.82
CA ALA A 165 -10.18 6.90 18.25
C ALA A 165 -10.32 5.44 18.78
N THR A 166 -11.52 4.89 18.76
CA THR A 166 -11.84 3.56 19.36
C THR A 166 -11.62 2.39 18.40
N GLU A 167 -11.34 2.63 17.12
CA GLU A 167 -10.94 1.53 16.22
C GLU A 167 -9.52 1.08 16.55
N GLN A 168 -9.45 0.01 17.30
CA GLN A 168 -8.21 -0.67 17.67
C GLN A 168 -7.40 -0.98 16.42
N GLY A 169 -6.30 -0.27 16.24
CA GLY A 169 -5.33 -0.56 15.19
C GLY A 169 -4.91 0.62 14.31
N GLN A 170 -5.54 1.77 14.43
CA GLN A 170 -5.15 2.97 13.67
C GLN A 170 -4.20 3.91 14.43
N ILE A 171 -4.10 3.76 15.74
CA ILE A 171 -3.22 4.57 16.59
C ILE A 171 -1.76 4.17 16.36
N VAL A 172 -0.92 5.14 16.03
CA VAL A 172 0.51 4.94 15.89
C VAL A 172 1.17 4.75 17.24
N THR A 173 2.14 3.83 17.33
CA THR A 173 2.88 3.62 18.58
C THR A 173 3.93 4.71 18.82
N ASP A 174 4.22 4.97 20.09
CA ASP A 174 5.28 5.90 20.49
C ASP A 174 6.64 5.49 19.94
N LYS A 175 6.86 4.18 19.79
CA LYS A 175 8.08 3.63 19.23
C LYS A 175 8.23 4.00 17.75
N ALA A 176 7.16 3.88 16.95
CA ALA A 176 7.19 4.24 15.53
C ALA A 176 7.43 5.74 15.33
N LEU A 177 6.80 6.60 16.15
CA LEU A 177 7.00 8.03 16.13
C LEU A 177 8.46 8.41 16.44
N ARG A 178 9.05 7.86 17.52
CA ARG A 178 10.44 8.16 17.91
C ARG A 178 11.48 7.61 16.94
N HIS A 179 11.18 6.50 16.24
CA HIS A 179 12.10 5.88 15.30
C HIS A 179 12.03 6.49 13.90
N SER A 180 10.99 7.24 13.56
CA SER A 180 10.90 7.94 12.27
C SER A 180 12.02 8.98 12.14
N ARG A 181 12.35 9.39 10.91
CA ARG A 181 13.32 10.48 10.71
C ARG A 181 12.68 11.83 10.95
N GLU A 182 11.44 11.99 10.53
CA GLU A 182 10.65 13.18 10.75
C GLU A 182 9.16 12.86 10.84
N VAL A 183 8.42 13.74 11.50
CA VAL A 183 6.98 13.63 11.69
C VAL A 183 6.31 14.89 11.15
N VAL A 184 5.23 14.71 10.40
CA VAL A 184 4.33 15.75 9.93
C VAL A 184 2.99 15.54 10.61
N LEU A 185 2.55 16.54 11.36
CA LEU A 185 1.25 16.56 12.01
C LEU A 185 0.24 17.17 11.05
N HIS A 186 -0.69 16.33 10.59
CA HIS A 186 -1.85 16.78 9.83
C HIS A 186 -2.86 17.40 10.78
N THR A 187 -3.25 18.62 10.50
CA THR A 187 -4.28 19.37 11.25
C THR A 187 -5.33 19.89 10.30
N ASP A 188 -6.57 19.97 10.74
CA ASP A 188 -7.61 20.59 9.94
C ASP A 188 -7.35 22.11 9.82
N ARG A 189 -7.80 22.72 8.72
CA ARG A 189 -7.68 24.19 8.51
C ARG A 189 -8.49 24.96 9.55
N GLY A 190 -7.79 25.74 10.35
CA GLY A 190 -8.39 26.52 11.44
C GLY A 190 -8.66 25.67 12.71
N GLY A 191 -8.31 24.40 12.71
CA GLY A 191 -8.36 23.52 13.87
C GLY A 191 -7.18 23.72 14.81
N ARG A 192 -7.35 23.35 16.09
CA ARG A 192 -6.22 23.19 17.01
C ARG A 192 -5.44 21.94 16.60
N ALA A 193 -4.15 21.95 16.79
CA ALA A 193 -3.29 20.78 16.59
C ALA A 193 -3.56 19.74 17.70
N LEU A 194 -4.73 19.07 17.64
CA LEU A 194 -5.08 18.04 18.60
C LEU A 194 -4.03 16.91 18.53
N GLY A 195 -3.53 16.51 19.68
CA GLY A 195 -2.47 15.48 19.77
C GLY A 195 -1.04 16.04 19.76
N SER A 196 -0.82 17.34 19.56
CA SER A 196 0.51 17.96 19.73
C SER A 196 1.13 17.65 21.09
N ASP A 197 0.30 17.66 22.15
CA ASP A 197 0.73 17.35 23.54
C ASP A 197 1.35 15.95 23.66
N ARG A 198 0.84 14.97 22.89
CA ARG A 198 1.43 13.63 22.86
C ARG A 198 2.80 13.64 22.23
N LEU A 199 2.97 14.34 21.11
CA LEU A 199 4.26 14.49 20.43
C LEU A 199 5.27 15.23 21.28
N GLU A 200 4.85 16.30 21.98
CA GLU A 200 5.70 17.06 22.91
C GLU A 200 6.16 16.19 24.08
N ARG A 201 5.25 15.43 24.72
CA ARG A 201 5.63 14.49 25.79
C ARG A 201 6.61 13.42 25.32
N LEU A 202 6.54 13.02 24.04
CA LEU A 202 7.47 12.06 23.43
C LEU A 202 8.82 12.70 23.04
N GLY A 203 8.95 14.03 23.11
CA GLY A 203 10.10 14.76 22.60
C GLY A 203 10.22 14.73 21.08
N VAL A 204 9.12 14.45 20.36
CA VAL A 204 9.07 14.37 18.90
C VAL A 204 8.69 15.75 18.35
N ARG A 205 9.59 16.35 17.58
CA ARG A 205 9.29 17.60 16.87
C ARG A 205 8.57 17.28 15.58
N ALA A 206 7.33 17.74 15.43
CA ALA A 206 6.55 17.60 14.23
C ALA A 206 6.44 18.94 13.49
N GLN A 207 6.47 18.88 12.17
CA GLN A 207 6.07 19.99 11.31
C GLN A 207 4.56 19.89 11.10
N GLN A 208 3.87 21.03 11.08
CA GLN A 208 2.42 21.06 10.88
C GLN A 208 2.09 21.22 9.39
N LEU A 209 1.11 20.48 8.93
CA LEU A 209 0.49 20.62 7.62
C LEU A 209 -1.02 20.76 7.82
N ALA A 210 -1.51 21.99 7.67
CA ALA A 210 -2.93 22.29 7.77
C ALA A 210 -3.62 22.05 6.42
N ALA A 211 -4.46 21.05 6.36
CA ALA A 211 -5.23 20.70 5.16
C ALA A 211 -6.56 20.05 5.56
N SER A 212 -7.58 20.22 4.71
CA SER A 212 -8.82 19.45 4.84
C SER A 212 -8.65 18.07 4.19
N GLY A 213 -9.48 17.12 4.57
CA GLY A 213 -9.46 15.78 4.00
C GLY A 213 -8.84 14.73 4.91
N THR A 214 -8.54 13.56 4.37
CA THR A 214 -7.99 12.45 5.14
C THR A 214 -6.47 12.57 5.30
N THR A 215 -5.92 12.01 6.37
CA THR A 215 -4.47 12.00 6.60
C THR A 215 -3.73 11.27 5.46
N GLU A 216 -4.36 10.27 4.85
CA GLU A 216 -3.87 9.59 3.66
C GLU A 216 -3.73 10.54 2.47
N ASP A 217 -4.80 11.29 2.17
CA ASP A 217 -4.80 12.25 1.05
C ASP A 217 -3.71 13.30 1.24
N VAL A 218 -3.56 13.79 2.46
CA VAL A 218 -2.52 14.76 2.82
C VAL A 218 -1.12 14.17 2.62
N ALA A 219 -0.90 12.90 2.96
CA ALA A 219 0.38 12.24 2.71
C ALA A 219 0.70 12.09 1.22
N LEU A 220 -0.31 11.82 0.39
CA LEU A 220 -0.16 11.76 -1.07
C LEU A 220 0.18 13.13 -1.67
N LEU A 221 -0.53 14.18 -1.24
CA LEU A 221 -0.28 15.56 -1.67
C LEU A 221 1.10 16.05 -1.21
N LEU A 222 1.52 15.69 0.01
CA LEU A 222 2.86 15.96 0.54
C LEU A 222 3.93 15.33 -0.36
N ALA A 223 3.76 14.06 -0.74
CA ALA A 223 4.70 13.36 -1.62
C ALA A 223 4.77 14.00 -3.00
N ASP A 224 3.62 14.38 -3.59
CA ASP A 224 3.57 15.06 -4.90
C ASP A 224 4.21 16.44 -4.85
N ALA A 225 3.87 17.27 -3.86
CA ALA A 225 4.42 18.60 -3.69
C ALA A 225 5.93 18.59 -3.38
N ALA A 226 6.42 17.55 -2.68
CA ALA A 226 7.84 17.34 -2.45
C ALA A 226 8.60 16.80 -3.70
N GLY A 227 7.94 16.66 -4.84
CA GLY A 227 8.57 16.29 -6.11
C GLY A 227 8.82 14.79 -6.29
N ALA A 228 8.02 13.93 -5.70
CA ALA A 228 8.10 12.48 -5.93
C ALA A 228 8.00 12.16 -7.43
N SER A 229 8.86 11.26 -7.91
CA SER A 229 8.81 10.78 -9.30
C SER A 229 7.72 9.71 -9.52
N LEU A 230 7.42 8.93 -8.48
CA LEU A 230 6.42 7.88 -8.44
C LEU A 230 5.88 7.76 -7.02
N ILE A 231 4.59 7.56 -6.87
CA ILE A 231 3.93 7.35 -5.57
C ILE A 231 3.27 5.98 -5.60
N ILE A 232 3.71 5.09 -4.73
CA ILE A 232 3.13 3.75 -4.58
C ILE A 232 2.33 3.73 -3.29
N THR A 233 1.05 3.36 -3.39
CA THR A 233 0.17 3.24 -2.22
C THR A 233 0.05 1.80 -1.76
N VAL A 234 0.07 1.61 -0.44
CA VAL A 234 -0.08 0.32 0.24
C VAL A 234 -1.22 0.40 1.23
N GLY A 235 -2.14 -0.56 1.17
CA GLY A 235 -3.27 -0.64 2.09
C GLY A 235 -4.35 0.42 1.86
N THR A 236 -4.29 1.13 0.73
CA THR A 236 -5.28 2.12 0.34
C THR A 236 -6.03 1.59 -0.87
N HIS A 237 -7.32 1.50 -0.77
CA HIS A 237 -8.15 1.10 -1.90
C HIS A 237 -9.20 2.19 -2.16
N ALA A 238 -9.28 2.65 -3.39
CA ALA A 238 -10.40 3.45 -3.86
C ALA A 238 -11.21 2.58 -4.82
N THR A 239 -12.11 1.80 -4.26
CA THR A 239 -13.04 0.97 -5.02
C THR A 239 -14.36 1.71 -5.22
N LEU A 240 -15.13 1.25 -6.22
CA LEU A 240 -16.49 1.76 -6.41
C LEU A 240 -17.37 1.50 -5.18
N ASP A 241 -17.15 0.39 -4.49
CA ASP A 241 -17.88 0.04 -3.27
C ASP A 241 -17.62 1.08 -2.16
N GLU A 242 -16.38 1.51 -1.99
CA GLU A 242 -16.05 2.59 -1.06
C GLU A 242 -16.64 3.95 -1.47
N PHE A 243 -16.75 4.21 -2.78
CA PHE A 243 -17.43 5.41 -3.29
C PHE A 243 -18.93 5.39 -3.00
N LEU A 244 -19.54 4.20 -3.02
CA LEU A 244 -20.96 4.02 -2.74
C LEU A 244 -21.27 3.95 -1.22
N ASP A 245 -20.26 3.81 -0.38
CA ASP A 245 -20.43 3.82 1.06
C ASP A 245 -20.80 5.24 1.55
N ARG A 246 -22.07 5.39 1.94
CA ARG A 246 -22.64 6.67 2.37
C ARG A 246 -22.02 7.24 3.66
N GLN A 247 -21.34 6.41 4.43
CA GLN A 247 -20.78 6.80 5.73
C GLN A 247 -19.32 7.26 5.62
N ARG A 248 -18.68 7.14 4.47
CA ARG A 248 -17.27 7.46 4.33
C ARG A 248 -17.04 8.97 4.23
N ALA A 249 -16.53 9.55 5.32
CA ALA A 249 -16.00 10.90 5.29
C ALA A 249 -14.76 10.98 4.37
N GLY A 250 -14.59 12.11 3.68
CA GLY A 250 -13.38 12.36 2.88
C GLY A 250 -13.44 11.87 1.42
N LEU A 251 -14.58 11.38 0.93
CA LEU A 251 -14.75 10.96 -0.48
C LEU A 251 -14.30 12.03 -1.48
N ALA A 252 -14.71 13.28 -1.26
CA ALA A 252 -14.35 14.41 -2.12
C ALA A 252 -12.85 14.68 -2.14
N SER A 253 -12.20 14.62 -0.96
CA SER A 253 -10.76 14.81 -0.85
C SER A 253 -9.99 13.69 -1.53
N THR A 254 -10.38 12.45 -1.31
CA THR A 254 -9.75 11.28 -1.93
C THR A 254 -9.88 11.30 -3.45
N PHE A 255 -11.06 11.67 -3.97
CA PHE A 255 -11.27 11.80 -5.41
C PHE A 255 -10.34 12.84 -6.04
N LEU A 256 -10.34 14.08 -5.51
CA LEU A 256 -9.51 15.15 -6.05
C LEU A 256 -8.01 14.91 -5.85
N THR A 257 -7.61 14.38 -4.70
CA THR A 257 -6.23 14.00 -4.45
C THR A 257 -5.74 12.95 -5.46
N ARG A 258 -6.52 11.89 -5.68
CA ARG A 258 -6.17 10.87 -6.67
C ARG A 258 -6.14 11.39 -8.10
N LEU A 259 -7.04 12.33 -8.45
CA LEU A 259 -7.00 13.00 -9.73
C LEU A 259 -5.70 13.81 -9.89
N ARG A 260 -5.28 14.52 -8.84
CA ARG A 260 -4.04 15.31 -8.82
C ARG A 260 -2.79 14.44 -8.95
N VAL A 261 -2.67 13.42 -8.13
CA VAL A 261 -1.47 12.57 -8.08
C VAL A 261 -1.50 11.44 -9.10
N GLY A 262 -2.63 11.22 -9.79
CA GLY A 262 -2.89 10.11 -10.70
C GLY A 262 -1.79 9.81 -11.70
N PRO A 263 -1.16 10.80 -12.38
CA PRO A 263 -0.07 10.55 -13.31
C PRO A 263 1.16 9.87 -12.70
N LYS A 264 1.32 9.93 -11.38
CA LYS A 264 2.44 9.35 -10.62
C LYS A 264 2.00 8.23 -9.67
N LEU A 265 0.70 7.96 -9.56
CA LEU A 265 0.13 7.05 -8.58
C LEU A 265 0.05 5.62 -9.10
N VAL A 266 0.58 4.67 -8.34
CA VAL A 266 0.49 3.24 -8.62
C VAL A 266 0.08 2.49 -7.36
N ASP A 267 -0.89 1.60 -7.48
CA ASP A 267 -1.24 0.68 -6.41
C ASP A 267 -0.15 -0.39 -6.22
N ALA A 268 0.15 -0.71 -4.97
CA ALA A 268 1.14 -1.73 -4.61
C ALA A 268 0.92 -3.07 -5.29
N LYS A 269 -0.34 -3.44 -5.57
CA LYS A 269 -0.70 -4.69 -6.26
C LYS A 269 -0.23 -4.74 -7.70
N GLY A 270 -0.11 -3.58 -8.37
CA GLY A 270 0.39 -3.47 -9.75
C GLY A 270 1.91 -3.51 -9.87
N VAL A 271 2.63 -3.09 -8.84
CA VAL A 271 4.11 -2.96 -8.91
C VAL A 271 4.83 -4.26 -9.24
N PRO A 272 4.50 -5.44 -8.65
CA PRO A 272 5.19 -6.68 -8.98
C PRO A 272 5.03 -7.12 -10.43
N GLN A 273 3.94 -6.72 -11.08
CA GLN A 273 3.66 -7.04 -12.48
C GLN A 273 4.49 -6.16 -13.44
N LEU A 274 4.75 -4.91 -13.04
CA LEU A 274 5.48 -3.93 -13.84
C LEU A 274 6.98 -3.95 -13.56
N TYR A 275 7.37 -4.38 -12.35
CA TYR A 275 8.76 -4.33 -11.89
C TYR A 275 9.43 -5.69 -12.00
N ALA A 276 10.09 -5.94 -13.13
CA ALA A 276 10.89 -7.16 -13.36
C ALA A 276 12.20 -7.23 -12.53
N GLY A 277 12.59 -6.13 -11.87
CA GLY A 277 13.82 -6.00 -11.10
C GLY A 277 15.06 -5.73 -11.97
N ARG A 278 16.12 -5.24 -11.35
CA ARG A 278 17.40 -5.02 -12.03
C ARG A 278 18.10 -6.35 -12.27
N VAL A 279 18.68 -6.50 -13.46
CA VAL A 279 19.64 -7.58 -13.71
C VAL A 279 20.79 -7.44 -12.72
N ARG A 280 21.06 -8.48 -11.93
CA ARG A 280 22.16 -8.46 -10.96
C ARG A 280 23.47 -8.39 -11.72
N LEU A 281 24.35 -7.47 -11.34
CA LEU A 281 25.71 -7.33 -11.91
C LEU A 281 26.46 -8.67 -11.92
N TRP A 282 26.19 -9.53 -10.95
CA TRP A 282 26.72 -10.89 -10.88
C TRP A 282 26.38 -11.74 -12.12
N HIS A 283 25.17 -11.65 -12.66
CA HIS A 283 24.81 -12.39 -13.89
C HIS A 283 25.58 -11.85 -15.10
N LEU A 284 25.79 -10.54 -15.15
CA LEU A 284 26.64 -9.92 -16.19
C LEU A 284 28.09 -10.35 -16.03
N ALA A 285 28.59 -10.41 -14.80
CA ALA A 285 29.94 -10.91 -14.51
C ALA A 285 30.11 -12.38 -14.90
N LEU A 286 29.08 -13.22 -14.65
CA LEU A 286 29.08 -14.63 -15.08
C LEU A 286 29.12 -14.77 -16.61
N VAL A 287 28.31 -13.97 -17.32
CA VAL A 287 28.31 -13.98 -18.80
C VAL A 287 29.67 -13.52 -19.34
N LEU A 288 30.23 -12.45 -18.75
CA LEU A 288 31.56 -11.98 -19.12
C LEU A 288 32.63 -13.02 -18.86
N LEU A 289 32.60 -13.66 -17.69
CA LEU A 289 33.53 -14.74 -17.34
C LEU A 289 33.40 -15.92 -18.30
N ALA A 290 32.18 -16.36 -18.60
CA ALA A 290 31.94 -17.43 -19.57
C ALA A 290 32.48 -17.06 -20.97
N GLY A 291 32.29 -15.82 -21.39
CA GLY A 291 32.86 -15.31 -22.65
C GLY A 291 34.39 -15.32 -22.66
N LEU A 292 35.02 -14.87 -21.57
CA LEU A 292 36.49 -14.90 -21.43
C LEU A 292 37.04 -16.34 -21.41
N VAL A 293 36.36 -17.27 -20.72
CA VAL A 293 36.75 -18.69 -20.74
C VAL A 293 36.63 -19.28 -22.13
N ALA A 294 35.51 -19.00 -22.83
CA ALA A 294 35.31 -19.46 -24.20
C ALA A 294 36.40 -18.89 -25.17
N LEU A 295 36.73 -17.63 -25.01
CA LEU A 295 37.80 -16.98 -25.79
C LEU A 295 39.16 -17.60 -25.47
N GLY A 296 39.46 -17.82 -24.19
CA GLY A 296 40.70 -18.50 -23.75
C GLY A 296 40.83 -19.89 -24.33
N VAL A 297 39.77 -20.72 -24.29
CA VAL A 297 39.74 -22.05 -24.90
C VAL A 297 39.93 -21.99 -26.42
N ALA A 298 39.27 -21.00 -27.09
CA ALA A 298 39.43 -20.83 -28.53
C ALA A 298 40.87 -20.42 -28.93
N ILE A 299 41.53 -19.57 -28.17
CA ILE A 299 42.91 -19.16 -28.37
C ILE A 299 43.83 -20.38 -28.11
N ALA A 300 43.64 -21.10 -27.01
CA ALA A 300 44.45 -22.28 -26.65
C ALA A 300 44.38 -23.42 -27.69
N ALA A 301 43.25 -23.51 -28.42
CA ALA A 301 43.07 -24.47 -29.50
C ALA A 301 43.80 -24.08 -30.81
N THR A 302 44.41 -22.90 -30.85
CA THR A 302 45.19 -22.44 -32.02
C THR A 302 46.69 -22.74 -31.81
N PRO A 303 47.50 -22.94 -32.89
CA PRO A 303 48.95 -23.14 -32.76
C PRO A 303 49.65 -22.01 -32.01
N VAL A 304 49.22 -20.76 -32.21
CA VAL A 304 49.74 -19.56 -31.53
C VAL A 304 49.41 -19.61 -30.03
N GLY A 305 48.24 -20.13 -29.65
CA GLY A 305 47.82 -20.27 -28.26
C GLY A 305 48.65 -21.33 -27.52
N ALA A 306 49.08 -22.38 -28.21
CA ALA A 306 49.96 -23.39 -27.62
C ALA A 306 51.34 -22.79 -27.27
N GLU A 307 51.93 -22.00 -28.16
CA GLU A 307 53.18 -21.28 -27.87
C GLU A 307 53.06 -20.31 -26.70
N TRP A 308 51.95 -19.59 -26.62
CA TRP A 308 51.69 -18.68 -25.51
C TRP A 308 51.49 -19.44 -24.17
N TRP A 309 50.88 -20.63 -24.22
CA TRP A 309 50.68 -21.46 -23.04
C TRP A 309 52.00 -21.99 -22.48
N ASP A 310 52.88 -22.44 -23.35
CA ASP A 310 54.23 -22.89 -22.96
C ASP A 310 55.05 -21.75 -22.37
N GLY A 311 54.96 -20.54 -22.97
CA GLY A 311 55.60 -19.33 -22.44
C GLY A 311 55.08 -18.93 -21.04
N LEU A 312 53.76 -19.04 -20.81
CA LEU A 312 53.13 -18.74 -19.53
C LEU A 312 53.54 -19.77 -18.46
N GLN A 313 53.61 -21.05 -18.82
CA GLN A 313 54.09 -22.09 -17.89
C GLN A 313 55.53 -21.86 -17.49
N GLY A 314 56.39 -21.47 -18.45
CA GLY A 314 57.79 -21.13 -18.17
C GLY A 314 57.90 -19.95 -17.19
N ALA A 315 57.19 -18.86 -17.46
CA ALA A 315 57.19 -17.69 -16.60
C ALA A 315 56.63 -17.96 -15.19
N PHE A 316 55.65 -18.91 -15.07
CA PHE A 316 55.09 -19.26 -13.79
C PHE A 316 56.02 -20.17 -12.96
N SER A 317 56.77 -21.07 -13.63
CA SER A 317 57.80 -21.87 -12.97
C SER A 317 58.98 -21.02 -12.47
N ASP A 318 59.43 -20.04 -13.31
CA ASP A 318 60.47 -19.10 -12.92
C ASP A 318 60.07 -18.25 -11.73
N LEU A 319 58.79 -17.81 -11.67
CA LEU A 319 58.23 -17.07 -10.52
C LEU A 319 58.21 -17.91 -9.23
N ILE A 320 57.83 -19.20 -9.33
CA ILE A 320 57.82 -20.13 -8.19
C ILE A 320 59.24 -20.36 -7.69
N ASP A 321 60.20 -20.60 -8.61
CA ASP A 321 61.61 -20.82 -8.25
C ASP A 321 62.22 -19.54 -7.64
N TRP A 322 61.87 -18.37 -8.12
CA TRP A 322 62.29 -17.12 -7.51
C TRP A 322 61.72 -16.93 -6.09
N ILE A 323 60.43 -17.28 -5.88
CA ILE A 323 59.81 -17.19 -4.56
C ILE A 323 60.46 -18.20 -3.59
N GLN A 324 60.74 -19.42 -4.04
CA GLN A 324 61.44 -20.46 -3.24
C GLN A 324 62.86 -20.07 -2.88
N GLY A 325 63.56 -19.40 -3.84
CA GLY A 325 64.91 -18.88 -3.57
C GLY A 325 64.94 -17.70 -2.59
N LEU A 326 63.81 -17.05 -2.34
CA LEU A 326 63.70 -15.95 -1.37
C LEU A 326 63.57 -16.43 0.07
N PHE A 327 63.16 -17.71 0.24
CA PHE A 327 62.92 -18.35 1.53
C PHE A 327 63.96 -19.44 1.89
N SER A 328 64.96 -19.64 1.01
CA SER A 328 66.15 -20.49 1.28
C SER A 328 67.37 -19.63 1.59
#